data_2f6422d93a53d2a97c98d2c19eaeffa8
#
_entry.id   2f6422d93a53d2a97c98d2c19eaeffa8
#
_cell.length_a   1.000
_cell.length_b   1.000
_cell.length_c   1.000
_cell.angle_alpha   90.00
_cell.angle_beta   90.00
_cell.angle_gamma   90.00
#
_symmetry.space_group_name_H-M   'P 1'
#
loop_
_entity.id
_entity.type
_entity.pdbx_description
1 polymer ?
#
loop_
_entity_poly.entity_id
_entity_poly.type
_entity_poly.pdbx_seq_one_letter_code
_entity_poly.pdbx_strand_id
1 'polypeptide(L)'
;MGTRTQTTFIELLDTTLRDGEQTSGVSFVPHEKLMMARMLLEDLKLDRIEVASARVSQGEQDAVRMICEWAKQHDMLQKVEVLGFVDGGASADWIRQAGGKVLNLLCKGSEKHCRCQLHKSPEEHIADVLTCVNDAVDKGLEVNVYLEDWSNGMKDSPDYVFALVDALSQSPVRRIMLPDTLGVLNPLQVHEFVSAMTQRYPQTHFDFHAHNDYDLAVSNAIAAAMAGCRCLHTTINGLGERAGNAPLSSIQAILKDHFHIHTNIDESRLNEASRVVES
;
A
#
# COMPACT_ATOMS: atom_id res chain seq x y z
N MET A 1 -13.58 -7.12 -30.63
CA MET A 1 -12.94 -6.01 -29.93
C MET A 1 -13.83 -5.68 -28.73
N GLY A 2 -13.54 -6.21 -27.57
CA GLY A 2 -14.28 -5.85 -26.35
C GLY A 2 -13.92 -4.41 -25.97
N THR A 3 -14.91 -3.57 -25.78
CA THR A 3 -14.75 -2.21 -25.24
C THR A 3 -14.13 -2.35 -23.84
N ARG A 4 -12.80 -2.11 -23.71
CA ARG A 4 -12.20 -1.88 -22.40
C ARG A 4 -12.91 -0.68 -21.82
N THR A 5 -13.62 -0.85 -20.71
CA THR A 5 -14.08 0.27 -19.89
C THR A 5 -12.84 1.06 -19.51
N GLN A 6 -12.72 2.26 -20.05
CA GLN A 6 -11.61 3.16 -19.75
C GLN A 6 -11.71 3.47 -18.25
N THR A 7 -10.64 3.23 -17.49
CA THR A 7 -10.56 3.62 -16.07
C THR A 7 -10.75 5.13 -16.00
N THR A 8 -11.76 5.58 -15.29
CA THR A 8 -12.08 7.02 -15.17
C THR A 8 -11.69 7.60 -13.82
N PHE A 9 -11.40 6.74 -12.84
CA PHE A 9 -11.06 7.10 -11.48
C PHE A 9 -10.00 6.15 -10.91
N ILE A 10 -9.02 6.70 -10.19
CA ILE A 10 -7.98 5.96 -9.45
C ILE A 10 -7.95 6.50 -8.01
N GLU A 11 -7.99 5.59 -7.03
CA GLU A 11 -7.70 5.90 -5.63
C GLU A 11 -6.21 6.17 -5.44
N LEU A 12 -5.87 7.04 -4.49
CA LEU A 12 -4.49 7.28 -4.08
C LEU A 12 -4.32 6.97 -2.59
N LEU A 13 -3.37 6.08 -2.28
CA LEU A 13 -2.89 5.82 -0.93
C LEU A 13 -1.56 6.53 -0.73
N ASP A 14 -1.42 7.33 0.31
CA ASP A 14 -0.14 7.92 0.67
C ASP A 14 0.55 7.13 1.79
N THR A 15 1.83 6.81 1.60
CA THR A 15 2.65 6.05 2.55
C THR A 15 3.80 6.89 3.14
N THR A 16 3.74 8.22 3.06
CA THR A 16 4.77 9.14 3.57
C THR A 16 5.07 8.89 5.04
N LEU A 17 4.03 8.67 5.86
CA LEU A 17 4.16 8.48 7.31
C LEU A 17 4.66 7.08 7.71
N ARG A 18 4.74 6.15 6.78
CA ARG A 18 5.30 4.81 7.02
C ARG A 18 6.55 4.56 6.17
N ASP A 19 6.42 4.44 4.84
CA ASP A 19 7.53 4.17 3.93
C ASP A 19 8.41 5.42 3.74
N GLY A 20 7.80 6.60 3.66
CA GLY A 20 8.54 7.85 3.58
C GLY A 20 9.48 8.07 4.77
N GLU A 21 9.09 7.64 5.97
CA GLU A 21 9.93 7.71 7.17
C GLU A 21 11.12 6.74 7.14
N GLN A 22 11.15 5.77 6.22
CA GLN A 22 12.31 4.91 5.99
C GLN A 22 13.42 5.60 5.20
N THR A 23 13.18 6.82 4.69
CA THR A 23 14.23 7.66 4.10
C THR A 23 15.30 7.98 5.13
N SER A 24 16.57 7.81 4.77
CA SER A 24 17.68 8.09 5.68
C SER A 24 17.65 9.54 6.18
N GLY A 25 17.64 9.71 7.50
CA GLY A 25 17.61 11.03 8.15
C GLY A 25 16.21 11.62 8.35
N VAL A 26 15.15 10.95 7.92
CA VAL A 26 13.75 11.35 8.17
C VAL A 26 13.23 10.60 9.40
N SER A 27 12.60 11.33 10.31
CA SER A 27 11.90 10.76 11.46
C SER A 27 10.85 11.75 11.94
N PHE A 28 9.64 11.31 12.17
CA PHE A 28 8.53 12.15 12.61
C PHE A 28 8.12 11.81 14.04
N VAL A 29 7.98 12.82 14.88
CA VAL A 29 7.38 12.60 16.22
C VAL A 29 5.86 12.43 16.12
N PRO A 30 5.20 11.82 17.13
CA PRO A 30 3.77 11.51 17.06
C PRO A 30 2.86 12.69 16.71
N HIS A 31 3.20 13.89 17.20
CA HIS A 31 2.40 15.10 16.91
C HIS A 31 2.56 15.58 15.45
N GLU A 32 3.74 15.45 14.87
CA GLU A 32 4.00 15.74 13.46
C GLU A 32 3.25 14.77 12.57
N LYS A 33 3.27 13.45 12.88
CA LYS A 33 2.46 12.45 12.17
C LYS A 33 0.97 12.78 12.19
N LEU A 34 0.43 13.21 13.34
CA LEU A 34 -0.97 13.64 13.42
C LEU A 34 -1.23 14.86 12.53
N MET A 35 -0.36 15.88 12.58
CA MET A 35 -0.52 17.09 11.78
C MET A 35 -0.48 16.76 10.28
N MET A 36 0.47 15.94 9.84
CA MET A 36 0.56 15.48 8.46
C MET A 36 -0.62 14.60 8.04
N ALA A 37 -1.06 13.67 8.90
CA ALA A 37 -2.23 12.83 8.60
C ALA A 37 -3.49 13.68 8.36
N ARG A 38 -3.69 14.73 9.14
CA ARG A 38 -4.78 15.69 8.93
C ARG A 38 -4.65 16.41 7.60
N MET A 39 -3.49 16.96 7.30
CA MET A 39 -3.22 17.63 6.02
C MET A 39 -3.49 16.68 4.83
N LEU A 40 -3.02 15.44 4.91
CA LEU A 40 -3.21 14.43 3.86
C LEU A 40 -4.69 14.08 3.63
N LEU A 41 -5.49 13.95 4.69
CA LEU A 41 -6.88 13.55 4.60
C LEU A 41 -7.86 14.71 4.47
N GLU A 42 -7.66 15.84 5.18
CA GLU A 42 -8.57 16.98 5.19
C GLU A 42 -8.28 17.98 4.07
N ASP A 43 -6.99 18.33 3.86
CA ASP A 43 -6.60 19.37 2.90
C ASP A 43 -6.37 18.77 1.51
N LEU A 44 -5.53 17.75 1.39
CA LEU A 44 -5.24 17.06 0.13
C LEU A 44 -6.35 16.12 -0.34
N LYS A 45 -7.21 15.66 0.58
CA LYS A 45 -8.34 14.75 0.30
C LYS A 45 -7.92 13.38 -0.25
N LEU A 46 -6.79 12.87 0.21
CA LEU A 46 -6.37 11.50 -0.11
C LEU A 46 -7.45 10.48 0.25
N ASP A 47 -7.51 9.42 -0.52
CA ASP A 47 -8.47 8.34 -0.27
C ASP A 47 -8.09 7.55 0.98
N ARG A 48 -6.77 7.29 1.15
CA ARG A 48 -6.23 6.50 2.27
C ARG A 48 -4.81 6.96 2.62
N ILE A 49 -4.37 6.72 3.85
CA ILE A 49 -3.00 6.95 4.31
C ILE A 49 -2.50 5.75 5.12
N GLU A 50 -1.24 5.37 4.94
CA GLU A 50 -0.56 4.37 5.77
C GLU A 50 0.39 5.08 6.72
N VAL A 51 0.16 4.94 8.05
CA VAL A 51 0.73 5.87 9.03
C VAL A 51 1.87 5.30 9.87
N ALA A 52 2.01 3.99 9.94
CA ALA A 52 3.00 3.34 10.79
C ALA A 52 3.19 1.86 10.44
N SER A 53 4.27 1.26 10.99
CA SER A 53 4.42 -0.19 11.11
C SER A 53 4.14 -0.63 12.55
N ALA A 54 3.32 -1.66 12.70
CA ALA A 54 2.96 -2.19 14.02
C ALA A 54 4.18 -2.76 14.76
N ARG A 55 4.20 -2.61 16.08
CA ARG A 55 5.19 -3.20 17.00
C ARG A 55 6.62 -2.69 16.85
N VAL A 56 6.83 -1.56 16.20
CA VAL A 56 8.18 -0.98 16.05
C VAL A 56 8.60 -0.24 17.32
N SER A 57 7.76 0.67 17.83
CA SER A 57 8.07 1.46 19.02
C SER A 57 6.82 1.94 19.76
N GLN A 58 7.01 2.44 20.98
CA GLN A 58 5.93 3.11 21.72
C GLN A 58 5.53 4.42 21.04
N GLY A 59 6.47 5.17 20.48
CA GLY A 59 6.19 6.41 19.73
C GLY A 59 5.27 6.16 18.52
N GLU A 60 5.49 5.07 17.77
CA GLU A 60 4.60 4.66 16.69
C GLU A 60 3.19 4.35 17.20
N GLN A 61 3.07 3.65 18.33
CA GLN A 61 1.77 3.35 18.91
C GLN A 61 1.03 4.62 19.38
N ASP A 62 1.74 5.57 19.95
CA ASP A 62 1.17 6.84 20.37
C ASP A 62 0.73 7.68 19.17
N ALA A 63 1.52 7.70 18.09
CA ALA A 63 1.15 8.35 16.84
C ALA A 63 -0.13 7.73 16.23
N VAL A 64 -0.19 6.41 16.11
CA VAL A 64 -1.38 5.71 15.59
C VAL A 64 -2.60 5.99 16.45
N ARG A 65 -2.46 5.97 17.79
CA ARG A 65 -3.56 6.29 18.70
C ARG A 65 -4.09 7.70 18.47
N MET A 66 -3.21 8.70 18.43
CA MET A 66 -3.61 10.10 18.22
C MET A 66 -4.31 10.29 16.85
N ILE A 67 -3.77 9.69 15.79
CA ILE A 67 -4.36 9.76 14.44
C ILE A 67 -5.72 9.07 14.40
N CYS A 68 -5.85 7.88 14.98
CA CYS A 68 -7.09 7.11 14.99
C CYS A 68 -8.18 7.79 15.83
N GLU A 69 -7.83 8.38 16.99
CA GLU A 69 -8.78 9.16 17.79
C GLU A 69 -9.32 10.37 17.03
N TRP A 70 -8.44 11.11 16.37
CA TRP A 70 -8.83 12.23 15.52
C TRP A 70 -9.69 11.76 14.32
N ALA A 71 -9.22 10.74 13.56
CA ALA A 71 -9.92 10.23 12.39
C ALA A 71 -11.31 9.68 12.71
N LYS A 72 -11.48 9.07 13.89
CA LYS A 72 -12.78 8.61 14.38
C LYS A 72 -13.77 9.76 14.61
N GLN A 73 -13.29 10.90 15.11
CA GLN A 73 -14.14 12.10 15.33
C GLN A 73 -14.59 12.76 14.01
N HIS A 74 -13.90 12.45 12.88
CA HIS A 74 -14.14 13.03 11.57
C HIS A 74 -14.68 12.02 10.53
N ASP A 75 -15.13 10.84 10.98
CA ASP A 75 -15.62 9.76 10.12
C ASP A 75 -14.61 9.29 9.05
N MET A 76 -13.30 9.35 9.37
CA MET A 76 -12.20 9.01 8.47
C MET A 76 -11.39 7.78 8.94
N LEU A 77 -11.82 7.07 9.98
CA LEU A 77 -11.03 5.99 10.58
C LEU A 77 -10.69 4.85 9.59
N GLN A 78 -11.57 4.58 8.61
CA GLN A 78 -11.35 3.58 7.56
C GLN A 78 -10.32 4.01 6.51
N LYS A 79 -9.91 5.28 6.52
CA LYS A 79 -8.86 5.81 5.65
C LYS A 79 -7.47 5.71 6.25
N VAL A 80 -7.37 5.35 7.55
CA VAL A 80 -6.10 5.22 8.29
C VAL A 80 -5.72 3.75 8.35
N GLU A 81 -4.61 3.42 7.69
CA GLU A 81 -4.09 2.07 7.56
C GLU A 81 -2.76 1.91 8.32
N VAL A 82 -2.52 0.73 8.85
CA VAL A 82 -1.29 0.39 9.59
C VAL A 82 -0.71 -0.90 9.05
N LEU A 83 0.58 -0.89 8.73
CA LEU A 83 1.31 -2.08 8.32
C LEU A 83 1.49 -3.03 9.50
N GLY A 84 1.24 -4.31 9.29
CA GLY A 84 1.49 -5.36 10.27
C GLY A 84 2.02 -6.62 9.61
N PHE A 85 2.32 -7.63 10.40
CA PHE A 85 3.08 -8.80 9.98
C PHE A 85 2.32 -10.11 10.24
N VAL A 86 2.73 -11.17 9.54
CA VAL A 86 2.25 -12.54 9.80
C VAL A 86 2.95 -13.05 11.06
N ASP A 87 2.40 -12.71 12.24
CA ASP A 87 3.04 -12.86 13.55
C ASP A 87 2.09 -13.47 14.62
N GLY A 88 1.13 -14.29 14.16
CA GLY A 88 0.19 -14.95 15.07
C GLY A 88 -0.84 -14.00 15.69
N GLY A 89 -1.12 -12.87 15.05
CA GLY A 89 -2.14 -11.92 15.47
C GLY A 89 -1.63 -10.79 16.40
N ALA A 90 -0.34 -10.76 16.71
CA ALA A 90 0.22 -9.74 17.59
C ALA A 90 0.15 -8.33 16.98
N SER A 91 0.36 -8.19 15.66
CA SER A 91 0.15 -6.94 14.94
C SER A 91 -1.31 -6.49 14.96
N ALA A 92 -2.25 -7.42 14.76
CA ALA A 92 -3.69 -7.11 14.84
C ALA A 92 -4.09 -6.60 16.23
N ASP A 93 -3.61 -7.25 17.29
CA ASP A 93 -3.85 -6.82 18.66
C ASP A 93 -3.26 -5.44 18.96
N TRP A 94 -2.06 -5.17 18.48
CA TRP A 94 -1.40 -3.87 18.64
C TRP A 94 -2.19 -2.75 17.94
N ILE A 95 -2.63 -2.98 16.70
CA ILE A 95 -3.42 -2.01 15.92
C ILE A 95 -4.75 -1.73 16.63
N ARG A 96 -5.44 -2.78 17.08
CA ARG A 96 -6.71 -2.65 17.81
C ARG A 96 -6.55 -1.87 19.12
N GLN A 97 -5.47 -2.11 19.88
CA GLN A 97 -5.16 -1.38 21.12
C GLN A 97 -4.86 0.10 20.86
N ALA A 98 -4.29 0.44 19.71
CA ALA A 98 -4.07 1.81 19.28
C ALA A 98 -5.35 2.48 18.69
N GLY A 99 -6.48 1.76 18.61
CA GLY A 99 -7.74 2.27 18.08
C GLY A 99 -7.87 2.19 16.56
N GLY A 100 -6.91 1.53 15.87
CA GLY A 100 -6.92 1.35 14.43
C GLY A 100 -8.02 0.41 13.95
N LYS A 101 -8.37 0.53 12.67
CA LYS A 101 -9.45 -0.23 12.03
C LYS A 101 -8.97 -1.05 10.83
N VAL A 102 -7.88 -0.66 10.18
CA VAL A 102 -7.39 -1.29 8.95
C VAL A 102 -5.97 -1.79 9.13
N LEU A 103 -5.77 -3.07 8.89
CA LEU A 103 -4.48 -3.75 8.87
C LEU A 103 -4.03 -3.96 7.42
N ASN A 104 -2.85 -3.47 7.06
CA ASN A 104 -2.12 -3.86 5.87
C ASN A 104 -1.16 -5.00 6.25
N LEU A 105 -1.57 -6.24 6.01
CA LEU A 105 -0.80 -7.42 6.38
C LEU A 105 0.30 -7.67 5.36
N LEU A 106 1.57 -7.60 5.79
CA LEU A 106 2.72 -7.90 4.95
C LEU A 106 3.00 -9.40 4.93
N CYS A 107 2.90 -10.03 3.78
CA CYS A 107 3.30 -11.41 3.55
C CYS A 107 4.33 -11.53 2.42
N LYS A 108 4.97 -12.68 2.25
CA LYS A 108 5.97 -12.88 1.18
C LYS A 108 5.29 -13.18 -0.14
N GLY A 109 5.55 -12.36 -1.15
CA GLY A 109 5.01 -12.46 -2.50
C GLY A 109 5.92 -13.23 -3.48
N SER A 110 7.09 -13.74 -3.04
CA SER A 110 7.95 -14.62 -3.82
C SER A 110 8.26 -15.92 -3.09
N GLU A 111 8.32 -17.04 -3.81
CA GLU A 111 8.67 -18.35 -3.23
C GLU A 111 10.08 -18.33 -2.63
N LYS A 112 11.00 -17.58 -3.23
CA LYS A 112 12.35 -17.40 -2.71
C LYS A 112 12.34 -16.80 -1.30
N HIS A 113 11.60 -15.73 -1.05
CA HIS A 113 11.49 -15.14 0.29
C HIS A 113 10.78 -16.07 1.26
N CYS A 114 9.74 -16.78 0.82
CA CYS A 114 9.05 -17.78 1.64
C CYS A 114 10.03 -18.87 2.12
N ARG A 115 10.78 -19.47 1.23
CA ARG A 115 11.72 -20.56 1.56
C ARG A 115 12.99 -20.08 2.28
N CYS A 116 13.59 -18.98 1.81
CA CYS A 116 14.91 -18.56 2.32
C CYS A 116 14.85 -17.70 3.57
N GLN A 117 13.81 -16.89 3.74
CA GLN A 117 13.67 -15.99 4.90
C GLN A 117 12.80 -16.60 5.99
N LEU A 118 11.68 -17.23 5.62
CA LEU A 118 10.75 -17.80 6.59
C LEU A 118 11.03 -19.29 6.87
N HIS A 119 11.82 -19.97 6.02
CA HIS A 119 12.06 -21.42 6.08
C HIS A 119 10.76 -22.25 6.06
N LYS A 120 9.78 -21.81 5.23
CA LYS A 120 8.46 -22.43 5.08
C LYS A 120 8.22 -22.91 3.65
N SER A 121 7.35 -23.90 3.50
CA SER A 121 6.79 -24.21 2.19
C SER A 121 5.75 -23.15 1.77
N PRO A 122 5.43 -23.03 0.47
CA PRO A 122 4.33 -22.21 -0.02
C PRO A 122 3.01 -22.46 0.70
N GLU A 123 2.64 -23.73 0.90
CA GLU A 123 1.38 -24.14 1.53
C GLU A 123 1.33 -23.71 3.01
N GLU A 124 2.42 -23.89 3.75
CA GLU A 124 2.53 -23.47 5.14
C GLU A 124 2.41 -21.94 5.25
N HIS A 125 3.07 -21.21 4.36
CA HIS A 125 3.02 -19.74 4.40
C HIS A 125 1.61 -19.22 4.05
N ILE A 126 0.96 -19.77 3.02
CA ILE A 126 -0.42 -19.42 2.66
C ILE A 126 -1.37 -19.68 3.82
N ALA A 127 -1.24 -20.84 4.49
CA ALA A 127 -2.06 -21.17 5.66
C ALA A 127 -1.87 -20.18 6.82
N ASP A 128 -0.62 -19.77 7.10
CA ASP A 128 -0.33 -18.77 8.12
C ASP A 128 -0.93 -17.40 7.80
N VAL A 129 -0.82 -16.97 6.54
CA VAL A 129 -1.41 -15.71 6.07
C VAL A 129 -2.93 -15.72 6.26
N LEU A 130 -3.61 -16.79 5.82
CA LEU A 130 -5.06 -16.92 5.98
C LEU A 130 -5.48 -16.96 7.46
N THR A 131 -4.69 -17.61 8.31
CA THR A 131 -4.92 -17.64 9.76
C THR A 131 -4.85 -16.25 10.35
N CYS A 132 -3.83 -15.44 9.99
CA CYS A 132 -3.70 -14.05 10.45
C CYS A 132 -4.82 -13.15 9.90
N VAL A 133 -5.24 -13.36 8.64
CA VAL A 133 -6.36 -12.62 8.05
C VAL A 133 -7.65 -12.89 8.82
N ASN A 134 -7.98 -14.15 9.06
CA ASN A 134 -9.21 -14.52 9.78
C ASN A 134 -9.19 -14.02 11.23
N ASP A 135 -8.08 -14.18 11.95
CA ASP A 135 -7.92 -13.66 13.31
C ASP A 135 -8.12 -12.13 13.38
N ALA A 136 -7.55 -11.38 12.43
CA ALA A 136 -7.72 -9.94 12.38
C ALA A 136 -9.17 -9.52 12.10
N VAL A 137 -9.85 -10.22 11.18
CA VAL A 137 -11.28 -9.98 10.88
C VAL A 137 -12.17 -10.34 12.07
N ASP A 138 -11.91 -11.45 12.75
CA ASP A 138 -12.64 -11.86 13.97
C ASP A 138 -12.45 -10.83 15.10
N LYS A 139 -11.32 -10.14 15.14
CA LYS A 139 -11.04 -9.00 16.03
C LYS A 139 -11.69 -7.70 15.57
N GLY A 140 -12.39 -7.70 14.46
CA GLY A 140 -13.13 -6.56 13.91
C GLY A 140 -12.30 -5.59 13.08
N LEU A 141 -11.10 -5.99 12.62
CA LEU A 141 -10.30 -5.22 11.67
C LEU A 141 -10.71 -5.51 10.22
N GLU A 142 -10.49 -4.54 9.35
CA GLU A 142 -10.47 -4.71 7.91
C GLU A 142 -9.05 -5.06 7.48
N VAL A 143 -8.88 -5.97 6.52
CA VAL A 143 -7.56 -6.48 6.14
C VAL A 143 -7.29 -6.25 4.67
N ASN A 144 -6.17 -5.59 4.37
CA ASN A 144 -5.51 -5.59 3.07
C ASN A 144 -4.24 -6.44 3.16
N VAL A 145 -3.71 -6.95 2.04
CA VAL A 145 -2.51 -7.79 2.06
C VAL A 145 -1.48 -7.28 1.06
N TYR A 146 -0.27 -6.95 1.53
CA TYR A 146 0.91 -6.73 0.70
C TYR A 146 1.59 -8.05 0.36
N LEU A 147 1.92 -8.24 -0.92
CA LEU A 147 2.72 -9.37 -1.40
C LEU A 147 4.19 -8.92 -1.56
N GLU A 148 4.93 -8.77 -0.45
CA GLU A 148 6.33 -8.32 -0.48
C GLU A 148 7.18 -9.13 -1.49
N ASP A 149 7.93 -8.43 -2.34
CA ASP A 149 8.73 -9.01 -3.43
C ASP A 149 7.88 -9.65 -4.56
N TRP A 150 6.63 -9.18 -4.74
CA TRP A 150 5.73 -9.67 -5.77
C TRP A 150 6.35 -9.60 -7.18
N SER A 151 7.09 -8.56 -7.50
CA SER A 151 7.74 -8.38 -8.80
C SER A 151 8.70 -9.52 -9.14
N ASN A 152 9.54 -9.95 -8.19
CA ASN A 152 10.40 -11.14 -8.38
C ASN A 152 9.58 -12.43 -8.31
N GLY A 153 8.52 -12.47 -7.50
CA GLY A 153 7.57 -13.58 -7.50
C GLY A 153 7.00 -13.85 -8.88
N MET A 154 6.53 -12.82 -9.58
CA MET A 154 5.99 -12.94 -10.93
C MET A 154 7.04 -13.34 -11.98
N LYS A 155 8.31 -12.94 -11.80
CA LYS A 155 9.41 -13.34 -12.69
C LYS A 155 9.84 -14.81 -12.49
N ASP A 156 10.00 -15.24 -11.24
CA ASP A 156 10.74 -16.45 -10.89
C ASP A 156 9.84 -17.57 -10.35
N SER A 157 8.67 -17.23 -9.81
CA SER A 157 7.76 -18.18 -9.16
C SER A 157 6.27 -17.79 -9.34
N PRO A 158 5.78 -17.58 -10.58
CA PRO A 158 4.41 -17.13 -10.83
C PRO A 158 3.36 -18.10 -10.28
N ASP A 159 3.61 -19.39 -10.29
CA ASP A 159 2.69 -20.41 -9.75
C ASP A 159 2.44 -20.20 -8.24
N TYR A 160 3.48 -19.85 -7.49
CA TYR A 160 3.34 -19.49 -6.07
C TYR A 160 2.51 -18.23 -5.88
N VAL A 161 2.77 -17.18 -6.68
CA VAL A 161 2.01 -15.92 -6.61
C VAL A 161 0.54 -16.17 -6.89
N PHE A 162 0.23 -16.94 -7.95
CA PHE A 162 -1.16 -17.27 -8.28
C PHE A 162 -1.82 -18.12 -7.20
N ALA A 163 -1.14 -19.11 -6.62
CA ALA A 163 -1.68 -19.91 -5.52
C ALA A 163 -2.01 -19.06 -4.29
N LEU A 164 -1.14 -18.09 -3.95
CA LEU A 164 -1.39 -17.15 -2.85
C LEU A 164 -2.59 -16.22 -3.16
N VAL A 165 -2.66 -15.66 -4.37
CA VAL A 165 -3.77 -14.79 -4.77
C VAL A 165 -5.08 -15.55 -4.91
N ASP A 166 -5.07 -16.81 -5.40
CA ASP A 166 -6.25 -17.70 -5.42
C ASP A 166 -6.84 -17.85 -4.01
N ALA A 167 -5.98 -18.10 -3.01
CA ALA A 167 -6.41 -18.23 -1.61
C ALA A 167 -6.93 -16.91 -1.03
N LEU A 168 -6.22 -15.80 -1.27
CA LEU A 168 -6.61 -14.48 -0.78
C LEU A 168 -7.91 -13.96 -1.42
N SER A 169 -8.12 -14.21 -2.70
CA SER A 169 -9.34 -13.78 -3.41
C SER A 169 -10.64 -14.45 -2.92
N GLN A 170 -10.51 -15.56 -2.22
CA GLN A 170 -11.62 -16.30 -1.59
C GLN A 170 -11.75 -16.00 -0.09
N SER A 171 -10.90 -15.15 0.46
CA SER A 171 -10.86 -14.77 1.87
C SER A 171 -11.53 -13.39 2.08
N PRO A 172 -11.75 -12.94 3.33
CA PRO A 172 -12.33 -11.62 3.61
C PRO A 172 -11.35 -10.44 3.41
N VAL A 173 -10.28 -10.62 2.64
CA VAL A 173 -9.34 -9.56 2.29
C VAL A 173 -10.01 -8.55 1.36
N ARG A 174 -9.84 -7.25 1.66
CA ARG A 174 -10.46 -6.17 0.89
C ARG A 174 -9.64 -5.76 -0.33
N ARG A 175 -8.31 -5.73 -0.18
CA ARG A 175 -7.37 -5.32 -1.24
C ARG A 175 -6.15 -6.21 -1.24
N ILE A 176 -5.59 -6.47 -2.41
CA ILE A 176 -4.30 -7.11 -2.59
C ILE A 176 -3.36 -6.08 -3.19
N MET A 177 -2.26 -5.81 -2.50
CA MET A 177 -1.29 -4.79 -2.84
C MET A 177 -0.08 -5.46 -3.50
N LEU A 178 0.28 -4.98 -4.69
CA LEU A 178 1.32 -5.54 -5.56
C LEU A 178 2.55 -4.63 -5.54
N PRO A 179 3.54 -4.87 -4.66
CA PRO A 179 4.71 -4.03 -4.57
C PRO A 179 5.81 -4.47 -5.54
N ASP A 180 6.36 -3.52 -6.27
CA ASP A 180 7.69 -3.63 -6.86
C ASP A 180 8.73 -3.21 -5.80
N THR A 181 8.92 -4.11 -4.83
CA THR A 181 9.67 -3.88 -3.59
C THR A 181 11.10 -3.39 -3.81
N LEU A 182 11.75 -3.88 -4.86
CA LEU A 182 13.13 -3.51 -5.22
C LEU A 182 13.22 -2.61 -6.46
N GLY A 183 12.08 -2.11 -6.95
CA GLY A 183 12.03 -1.24 -8.12
C GLY A 183 12.62 -1.87 -9.38
N VAL A 184 12.45 -3.17 -9.59
CA VAL A 184 13.16 -3.96 -10.64
C VAL A 184 12.36 -4.16 -11.93
N LEU A 185 11.12 -3.70 -11.99
CA LEU A 185 10.27 -3.81 -13.16
C LEU A 185 10.43 -2.59 -14.09
N ASN A 186 10.23 -2.83 -15.38
CA ASN A 186 9.97 -1.79 -16.34
C ASN A 186 8.46 -1.68 -16.64
N PRO A 187 7.98 -0.59 -17.28
CA PRO A 187 6.54 -0.37 -17.50
C PRO A 187 5.85 -1.47 -18.33
N LEU A 188 6.56 -2.12 -19.25
CA LEU A 188 6.00 -3.22 -20.05
C LEU A 188 5.75 -4.46 -19.18
N GLN A 189 6.70 -4.80 -18.31
CA GLN A 189 6.56 -5.91 -17.35
C GLN A 189 5.45 -5.62 -16.33
N VAL A 190 5.36 -4.38 -15.82
CA VAL A 190 4.27 -4.00 -14.92
C VAL A 190 2.92 -4.17 -15.61
N HIS A 191 2.78 -3.66 -16.83
CA HIS A 191 1.54 -3.82 -17.58
C HIS A 191 1.18 -5.29 -17.82
N GLU A 192 2.16 -6.13 -18.17
CA GLU A 192 1.96 -7.57 -18.38
C GLU A 192 1.51 -8.26 -17.08
N PHE A 193 2.27 -8.11 -16.00
CA PHE A 193 2.03 -8.82 -14.75
C PHE A 193 0.75 -8.35 -14.04
N VAL A 194 0.49 -7.05 -14.01
CA VAL A 194 -0.75 -6.51 -13.44
C VAL A 194 -1.95 -6.91 -14.30
N SER A 195 -1.83 -6.92 -15.64
CA SER A 195 -2.91 -7.42 -16.50
C SER A 195 -3.23 -8.88 -16.24
N ALA A 196 -2.22 -9.72 -15.99
CA ALA A 196 -2.43 -11.12 -15.62
C ALA A 196 -3.24 -11.24 -14.31
N MET A 197 -2.97 -10.39 -13.31
CA MET A 197 -3.74 -10.34 -12.06
C MET A 197 -5.17 -9.86 -12.28
N THR A 198 -5.35 -8.70 -12.90
CA THR A 198 -6.67 -8.07 -13.06
C THR A 198 -7.61 -8.84 -13.97
N GLN A 199 -7.09 -9.55 -14.97
CA GLN A 199 -7.88 -10.41 -15.87
C GLN A 199 -8.29 -11.71 -15.20
N ARG A 200 -7.40 -12.33 -14.40
CA ARG A 200 -7.70 -13.58 -13.68
C ARG A 200 -8.64 -13.34 -12.49
N TYR A 201 -8.53 -12.19 -11.83
CA TYR A 201 -9.30 -11.85 -10.62
C TYR A 201 -10.07 -10.53 -10.79
N PRO A 202 -11.06 -10.45 -11.69
CA PRO A 202 -11.72 -9.18 -12.04
C PRO A 202 -12.54 -8.54 -10.90
N GLN A 203 -12.86 -9.32 -9.85
CA GLN A 203 -13.58 -8.82 -8.68
C GLN A 203 -12.64 -8.33 -7.57
N THR A 204 -11.35 -8.69 -7.61
CA THR A 204 -10.37 -8.31 -6.61
C THR A 204 -9.91 -6.86 -6.83
N HIS A 205 -9.81 -6.10 -5.73
CA HIS A 205 -9.23 -4.77 -5.75
C HIS A 205 -7.72 -4.88 -5.63
N PHE A 206 -7.01 -4.51 -6.70
CA PHE A 206 -5.55 -4.47 -6.70
C PHE A 206 -5.04 -3.04 -6.57
N ASP A 207 -4.06 -2.86 -5.66
CA ASP A 207 -3.26 -1.65 -5.52
C ASP A 207 -1.86 -1.91 -6.10
N PHE A 208 -1.16 -0.88 -6.53
CA PHE A 208 0.23 -0.99 -6.96
C PHE A 208 1.13 -0.04 -6.18
N HIS A 209 2.26 -0.55 -5.70
CA HIS A 209 3.28 0.18 -4.94
C HIS A 209 4.63 0.07 -5.65
N ALA A 210 5.25 1.20 -5.99
CA ALA A 210 6.48 1.23 -6.78
C ALA A 210 7.62 1.94 -6.06
N HIS A 211 8.73 1.24 -5.82
CA HIS A 211 10.01 1.87 -5.49
C HIS A 211 10.72 2.40 -6.73
N ASN A 212 11.63 3.36 -6.53
CA ASN A 212 12.21 4.18 -7.60
C ASN A 212 13.67 3.86 -7.93
N ASP A 213 14.12 2.63 -7.68
CA ASP A 213 15.53 2.25 -7.79
C ASP A 213 16.12 2.39 -9.21
N TYR A 214 15.31 2.22 -10.26
CA TYR A 214 15.68 2.51 -11.65
C TYR A 214 15.10 3.82 -12.19
N ASP A 215 14.58 4.68 -11.31
CA ASP A 215 13.91 5.94 -11.68
C ASP A 215 12.66 5.74 -12.57
N LEU A 216 11.98 4.60 -12.36
CA LEU A 216 10.81 4.18 -13.14
C LEU A 216 9.50 4.16 -12.33
N ALA A 217 9.51 4.53 -11.05
CA ALA A 217 8.34 4.39 -10.18
C ALA A 217 7.09 5.05 -10.75
N VAL A 218 7.21 6.26 -11.29
CA VAL A 218 6.08 7.00 -11.89
C VAL A 218 5.55 6.27 -13.12
N SER A 219 6.41 5.90 -14.05
CA SER A 219 6.00 5.20 -15.29
C SER A 219 5.40 3.82 -14.99
N ASN A 220 5.94 3.12 -13.99
CA ASN A 220 5.44 1.83 -13.51
C ASN A 220 4.05 1.96 -12.87
N ALA A 221 3.84 2.97 -12.02
CA ALA A 221 2.53 3.23 -11.42
C ALA A 221 1.46 3.54 -12.49
N ILE A 222 1.79 4.34 -13.50
CA ILE A 222 0.88 4.62 -14.62
C ILE A 222 0.61 3.34 -15.43
N ALA A 223 1.62 2.51 -15.70
CA ALA A 223 1.43 1.24 -16.39
C ALA A 223 0.50 0.30 -15.62
N ALA A 224 0.59 0.28 -14.27
CA ALA A 224 -0.30 -0.49 -13.41
C ALA A 224 -1.75 0.02 -13.46
N ALA A 225 -1.96 1.34 -13.44
CA ALA A 225 -3.29 1.94 -13.64
C ALA A 225 -3.91 1.54 -14.99
N MET A 226 -3.13 1.62 -16.07
CA MET A 226 -3.58 1.22 -17.42
C MET A 226 -3.86 -0.30 -17.52
N ALA A 227 -3.22 -1.11 -16.68
CA ALA A 227 -3.45 -2.55 -16.59
C ALA A 227 -4.62 -2.93 -15.67
N GLY A 228 -5.28 -1.95 -15.01
CA GLY A 228 -6.50 -2.16 -14.23
C GLY A 228 -6.33 -2.18 -12.71
N CYS A 229 -5.17 -1.78 -12.16
CA CYS A 229 -5.09 -1.41 -10.74
C CYS A 229 -6.06 -0.28 -10.43
N ARG A 230 -6.68 -0.33 -9.25
CA ARG A 230 -7.69 0.64 -8.83
C ARG A 230 -7.13 1.68 -7.85
N CYS A 231 -5.97 1.43 -7.29
CA CYS A 231 -5.26 2.35 -6.41
C CYS A 231 -3.76 2.35 -6.71
N LEU A 232 -3.15 3.53 -6.59
CA LEU A 232 -1.70 3.71 -6.66
C LEU A 232 -1.19 4.23 -5.32
N HIS A 233 -0.04 3.67 -4.88
CA HIS A 233 0.64 4.15 -3.69
C HIS A 233 1.64 5.23 -4.06
N THR A 234 1.66 6.27 -3.26
CA THR A 234 2.49 7.45 -3.45
C THR A 234 3.11 7.91 -2.14
N THR A 235 4.09 8.80 -2.23
CA THR A 235 4.58 9.58 -1.09
C THR A 235 4.72 11.05 -1.48
N ILE A 236 4.63 11.94 -0.50
CA ILE A 236 4.98 13.35 -0.71
C ILE A 236 6.47 13.40 -1.07
N ASN A 237 6.81 14.17 -2.12
CA ASN A 237 8.16 14.36 -2.64
C ASN A 237 8.91 13.07 -3.03
N GLY A 238 8.21 11.94 -3.16
CA GLY A 238 8.82 10.66 -3.49
C GLY A 238 9.67 10.06 -2.36
N LEU A 239 9.45 10.48 -1.10
CA LEU A 239 10.14 9.89 0.06
C LEU A 239 9.95 8.39 0.11
N GLY A 240 10.95 7.67 0.62
CA GLY A 240 10.90 6.22 0.77
C GLY A 240 12.27 5.59 0.91
N GLU A 241 12.26 4.29 1.13
CA GLU A 241 13.48 3.51 1.27
C GLU A 241 14.37 3.61 0.00
N ARG A 242 15.68 3.66 0.18
CA ARG A 242 16.70 3.69 -0.88
C ARG A 242 16.55 4.90 -1.84
N ALA A 243 15.98 4.69 -3.04
CA ALA A 243 15.77 5.73 -4.06
C ALA A 243 14.37 6.39 -3.97
N GLY A 244 13.56 6.00 -2.98
CA GLY A 244 12.24 6.55 -2.77
C GLY A 244 11.12 5.80 -3.49
N ASN A 245 9.97 6.44 -3.55
CA ASN A 245 8.70 5.94 -4.11
C ASN A 245 8.19 6.83 -5.25
N ALA A 246 7.04 6.48 -5.81
CA ALA A 246 6.35 7.32 -6.77
C ALA A 246 5.85 8.63 -6.12
N PRO A 247 6.29 9.83 -6.57
CA PRO A 247 5.85 11.11 -6.01
C PRO A 247 4.36 11.37 -6.30
N LEU A 248 3.59 11.76 -5.27
CA LEU A 248 2.18 12.09 -5.37
C LEU A 248 1.89 13.13 -6.46
N SER A 249 2.65 14.21 -6.49
CA SER A 249 2.46 15.31 -7.44
C SER A 249 2.64 14.86 -8.90
N SER A 250 3.64 14.02 -9.18
CA SER A 250 3.90 13.51 -10.52
C SER A 250 2.80 12.54 -10.97
N ILE A 251 2.37 11.63 -10.09
CA ILE A 251 1.27 10.70 -10.39
C ILE A 251 -0.01 11.47 -10.68
N GLN A 252 -0.39 12.42 -9.82
CA GLN A 252 -1.58 13.24 -9.99
C GLN A 252 -1.57 14.01 -11.30
N ALA A 253 -0.46 14.71 -11.61
CA ALA A 253 -0.34 15.49 -12.84
C ALA A 253 -0.48 14.62 -14.10
N ILE A 254 0.20 13.46 -14.14
CA ILE A 254 0.15 12.57 -15.31
C ILE A 254 -1.24 11.94 -15.49
N LEU A 255 -1.86 11.45 -14.42
CA LEU A 255 -3.22 10.89 -14.49
C LEU A 255 -4.21 11.90 -15.09
N LYS A 256 -4.15 13.16 -14.65
CA LYS A 256 -5.02 14.23 -15.11
C LYS A 256 -4.68 14.69 -16.53
N ASP A 257 -3.42 15.10 -16.77
CA ASP A 257 -3.05 15.85 -17.97
C ASP A 257 -2.93 14.95 -19.22
N HIS A 258 -2.50 13.69 -19.03
CA HIS A 258 -2.26 12.77 -20.15
C HIS A 258 -3.33 11.69 -20.30
N PHE A 259 -3.97 11.27 -19.21
CA PHE A 259 -4.92 10.16 -19.25
C PHE A 259 -6.35 10.58 -18.93
N HIS A 260 -6.59 11.81 -18.47
CA HIS A 260 -7.90 12.33 -18.08
C HIS A 260 -8.60 11.45 -17.03
N ILE A 261 -7.79 10.85 -16.14
CA ILE A 261 -8.25 10.04 -15.02
C ILE A 261 -8.45 10.95 -13.81
N HIS A 262 -9.59 10.83 -13.16
CA HIS A 262 -9.92 11.59 -11.96
C HIS A 262 -9.36 10.92 -10.70
N THR A 263 -8.99 11.76 -9.73
CA THR A 263 -8.69 11.40 -8.35
C THR A 263 -9.45 12.35 -7.42
N ASN A 264 -9.42 12.11 -6.13
CA ASN A 264 -10.03 13.01 -5.14
C ASN A 264 -9.10 14.16 -4.68
N ILE A 265 -7.86 14.22 -5.18
CA ILE A 265 -6.84 15.16 -4.70
C ILE A 265 -7.22 16.62 -4.96
N ASP A 266 -7.09 17.44 -3.91
CA ASP A 266 -7.08 18.91 -4.04
C ASP A 266 -5.66 19.39 -4.42
N GLU A 267 -5.42 19.56 -5.73
CA GLU A 267 -4.12 19.95 -6.27
C GLU A 267 -3.62 21.31 -5.76
N SER A 268 -4.52 22.18 -5.31
CA SER A 268 -4.14 23.49 -4.79
C SER A 268 -3.30 23.43 -3.51
N ARG A 269 -3.35 22.28 -2.83
CA ARG A 269 -2.66 22.02 -1.56
C ARG A 269 -1.35 21.24 -1.70
N LEU A 270 -1.01 20.73 -2.89
CA LEU A 270 0.21 19.93 -3.12
C LEU A 270 1.50 20.65 -2.73
N ASN A 271 1.63 21.93 -3.08
CA ASN A 271 2.83 22.72 -2.76
C ASN A 271 2.97 22.97 -1.25
N GLU A 272 1.86 23.09 -0.53
CA GLU A 272 1.86 23.24 0.92
C GLU A 272 2.31 21.95 1.58
N ALA A 273 1.74 20.82 1.15
CA ALA A 273 2.11 19.49 1.62
C ALA A 273 3.60 19.18 1.41
N SER A 274 4.13 19.49 0.24
CA SER A 274 5.57 19.35 -0.07
C SER A 274 6.43 20.09 0.95
N ARG A 275 6.13 21.37 1.24
CA ARG A 275 6.89 22.19 2.19
C ARG A 275 6.80 21.69 3.62
N VAL A 276 5.65 21.20 4.05
CA VAL A 276 5.47 20.66 5.41
C VAL A 276 6.36 19.44 5.64
N VAL A 277 6.51 18.60 4.62
CA VAL A 277 7.36 17.40 4.72
C VAL A 277 8.85 17.73 4.63
N GLU A 278 9.24 18.87 4.03
CA GLU A 278 10.62 19.34 3.94
C GLU A 278 11.11 20.11 5.18
N SER A 279 10.22 20.51 6.08
CA SER A 279 10.53 21.36 7.25
C SER A 279 10.86 20.55 8.49
#